data_ad13da606bf85ad4d2a2756354af4a21
#
_entry.id   ad13da606bf85ad4d2a2756354af4a21
#
_cell.length_a   1.000
_cell.length_b   1.000
_cell.length_c   1.000
_cell.angle_alpha   90.00
_cell.angle_beta   90.00
_cell.angle_gamma   90.00
#
_symmetry.space_group_name_H-M   'P 1'
#
loop_
_entity.id
_entity.type
_entity.pdbx_description
1 polymer ?
#
loop_
_entity_poly.entity_id
_entity_poly.type
_entity_poly.pdbx_seq_one_letter_code
_entity_poly.pdbx_strand_id
1 'polypeptide(L)'
;MTEQKSDDFKAENPSPEKRCVGALIRTNRAHKSMIEKYVDQTGMHRSQHHLLMILSRSPKIPSQKELAEKLNISPAAVAVTLKKLEKLGYIERCAAESDNRYNEIRISPKGKELLEDTRNMFEKLDKAVFEGFSSEDLDRFLGYMNKIQQNILLCDTSAEEQKKG
;
A
#
# COMPACT_ATOMS: atom_id res chain seq x y z
N MET A 1 -53.59 23.20 -16.68
CA MET A 1 -52.67 23.92 -15.77
C MET A 1 -52.05 22.86 -14.85
N THR A 2 -50.87 22.35 -15.21
CA THR A 2 -50.13 21.37 -14.46
C THR A 2 -48.92 22.07 -13.87
N GLU A 3 -48.96 22.27 -12.55
CA GLU A 3 -47.85 22.87 -11.80
C GLU A 3 -46.67 21.91 -11.79
N GLN A 4 -45.60 22.36 -12.39
CA GLN A 4 -44.30 21.70 -12.40
C GLN A 4 -43.62 22.01 -11.03
N LYS A 5 -43.67 21.06 -10.08
CA LYS A 5 -42.85 21.11 -8.89
C LYS A 5 -41.38 20.97 -9.33
N SER A 6 -40.66 22.07 -9.34
CA SER A 6 -39.23 22.10 -9.39
C SER A 6 -38.71 21.63 -8.01
N ASP A 7 -38.27 20.38 -7.93
CA ASP A 7 -37.46 19.92 -6.83
C ASP A 7 -36.11 20.63 -6.83
N ASP A 8 -36.05 21.75 -6.14
CA ASP A 8 -34.78 22.43 -5.78
C ASP A 8 -33.99 21.49 -4.86
N PHE A 9 -33.17 20.63 -5.45
CA PHE A 9 -32.15 19.88 -4.74
C PHE A 9 -31.09 20.88 -4.26
N LYS A 10 -31.35 21.57 -3.11
CA LYS A 10 -30.34 22.35 -2.42
C LYS A 10 -29.21 21.40 -2.06
N ALA A 11 -28.09 21.51 -2.78
CA ALA A 11 -26.88 20.79 -2.42
C ALA A 11 -26.45 21.24 -1.03
N GLU A 12 -26.85 20.47 -0.02
CA GLU A 12 -26.38 20.69 1.35
C GLU A 12 -24.86 20.63 1.35
N ASN A 13 -24.22 21.63 1.95
CA ASN A 13 -22.77 21.60 2.17
C ASN A 13 -22.41 20.35 2.95
N PRO A 14 -21.50 19.48 2.43
CA PRO A 14 -21.20 18.23 3.08
C PRO A 14 -20.63 18.47 4.49
N SER A 15 -21.00 17.61 5.43
CA SER A 15 -20.51 17.70 6.81
C SER A 15 -18.97 17.71 6.86
N PRO A 16 -18.36 18.27 7.93
CA PRO A 16 -16.90 18.25 8.10
C PRO A 16 -16.29 16.86 7.91
N GLU A 17 -16.95 15.83 8.45
CA GLU A 17 -16.51 14.43 8.36
C GLU A 17 -16.50 13.95 6.89
N LYS A 18 -17.57 14.21 6.13
CA LYS A 18 -17.65 13.90 4.70
C LYS A 18 -16.54 14.58 3.91
N ARG A 19 -16.24 15.84 4.24
CA ARG A 19 -15.15 16.59 3.60
C ARG A 19 -13.80 15.96 3.90
N CYS A 20 -13.54 15.58 5.17
CA CYS A 20 -12.32 14.91 5.59
C CYS A 20 -12.16 13.53 4.92
N VAL A 21 -13.20 12.70 4.91
CA VAL A 21 -13.17 11.40 4.21
C VAL A 21 -12.93 11.59 2.71
N GLY A 22 -13.59 12.55 2.08
CA GLY A 22 -13.35 12.89 0.67
C GLY A 22 -11.92 13.34 0.39
N ALA A 23 -11.34 14.15 1.28
CA ALA A 23 -9.94 14.57 1.18
C ALA A 23 -8.99 13.36 1.32
N LEU A 24 -9.19 12.50 2.31
CA LEU A 24 -8.41 11.28 2.54
C LEU A 24 -8.41 10.37 1.30
N ILE A 25 -9.58 10.13 0.72
CA ILE A 25 -9.72 9.30 -0.49
C ILE A 25 -8.97 9.91 -1.68
N ARG A 26 -9.13 11.22 -1.92
CA ARG A 26 -8.45 11.91 -3.03
C ARG A 26 -6.93 11.90 -2.84
N THR A 27 -6.44 12.19 -1.63
CA THR A 27 -5.01 12.19 -1.32
C THR A 27 -4.40 10.80 -1.49
N ASN A 28 -5.05 9.75 -0.98
CA ASN A 28 -4.60 8.37 -1.16
C ASN A 28 -4.54 7.99 -2.66
N ARG A 29 -5.55 8.38 -3.45
CA ARG A 29 -5.56 8.13 -4.91
C ARG A 29 -4.43 8.87 -5.61
N ALA A 30 -4.20 10.15 -5.28
CA ALA A 30 -3.12 10.95 -5.86
C ALA A 30 -1.74 10.37 -5.49
N HIS A 31 -1.51 10.03 -4.22
CA HIS A 31 -0.28 9.40 -3.76
C HIS A 31 -0.04 8.07 -4.47
N LYS A 32 -1.07 7.20 -4.55
CA LYS A 32 -0.98 5.93 -5.28
C LYS A 32 -0.58 6.13 -6.74
N SER A 33 -1.21 7.08 -7.44
CA SER A 33 -0.90 7.39 -8.84
C SER A 33 0.52 7.95 -9.01
N MET A 34 0.99 8.75 -8.07
CA MET A 34 2.37 9.26 -8.05
C MET A 34 3.37 8.09 -7.95
N ILE A 35 3.19 7.21 -6.97
CA ILE A 35 4.07 6.04 -6.77
C ILE A 35 4.06 5.13 -8.02
N GLU A 36 2.90 4.88 -8.62
CA GLU A 36 2.80 4.07 -9.83
C GLU A 36 3.64 4.64 -10.98
N LYS A 37 3.55 5.94 -11.24
CA LYS A 37 4.34 6.60 -12.29
C LYS A 37 5.85 6.44 -12.10
N TYR A 38 6.33 6.51 -10.88
CA TYR A 38 7.77 6.37 -10.60
C TYR A 38 8.23 4.92 -10.65
N VAL A 39 7.43 3.99 -10.15
CA VAL A 39 7.76 2.56 -10.22
C VAL A 39 7.75 2.06 -11.66
N ASP A 40 6.80 2.52 -12.49
CA ASP A 40 6.74 2.16 -13.92
C ASP A 40 8.01 2.58 -14.68
N GLN A 41 8.68 3.66 -14.27
CA GLN A 41 9.97 4.08 -14.86
C GLN A 41 11.09 3.05 -14.63
N THR A 42 10.97 2.21 -13.62
CA THR A 42 11.91 1.11 -13.36
C THR A 42 11.65 -0.13 -14.24
N GLY A 43 10.62 -0.11 -15.08
CA GLY A 43 10.15 -1.27 -15.85
C GLY A 43 9.46 -2.35 -15.01
N MET A 44 9.13 -2.03 -13.75
CA MET A 44 8.52 -2.95 -12.81
C MET A 44 7.09 -2.50 -12.47
N HIS A 45 6.17 -3.46 -12.35
CA HIS A 45 4.83 -3.15 -11.87
C HIS A 45 4.83 -2.92 -10.35
N ARG A 46 4.00 -1.99 -9.87
CA ARG A 46 3.90 -1.62 -8.45
C ARG A 46 3.80 -2.81 -7.48
N SER A 47 2.99 -3.84 -7.83
CA SER A 47 2.85 -5.03 -6.98
C SER A 47 4.14 -5.85 -6.86
N GLN A 48 4.95 -5.89 -7.91
CA GLN A 48 6.26 -6.55 -7.91
C GLN A 48 7.25 -5.80 -7.02
N HIS A 49 7.32 -4.48 -7.17
CA HIS A 49 8.16 -3.62 -6.34
C HIS A 49 7.76 -3.73 -4.87
N HIS A 50 6.46 -3.67 -4.56
CA HIS A 50 5.95 -3.79 -3.20
C HIS A 50 6.29 -5.14 -2.58
N LEU A 51 6.13 -6.25 -3.33
CA LEU A 51 6.54 -7.57 -2.88
C LEU A 51 8.05 -7.63 -2.58
N LEU A 52 8.89 -7.08 -3.47
CA LEU A 52 10.34 -7.03 -3.29
C LEU A 52 10.73 -6.23 -2.03
N MET A 53 10.05 -5.11 -1.78
CA MET A 53 10.23 -4.31 -0.56
C MET A 53 9.86 -5.09 0.71
N ILE A 54 8.76 -5.85 0.71
CA ILE A 54 8.37 -6.68 1.86
C ILE A 54 9.44 -7.74 2.13
N LEU A 55 9.92 -8.41 1.10
CA LEU A 55 10.97 -9.41 1.22
C LEU A 55 12.27 -8.81 1.80
N SER A 56 12.64 -7.60 1.40
CA SER A 56 13.87 -6.93 1.88
C SER A 56 13.83 -6.53 3.35
N ARG A 57 12.64 -6.24 3.87
CA ARG A 57 12.43 -5.77 5.25
C ARG A 57 12.14 -6.92 6.24
N SER A 58 11.94 -8.11 5.72
CA SER A 58 11.58 -9.27 6.55
C SER A 58 12.84 -10.00 7.00
N PRO A 59 13.10 -10.11 8.31
CA PRO A 59 14.26 -10.84 8.84
C PRO A 59 14.19 -12.34 8.51
N LYS A 60 12.98 -12.89 8.38
CA LYS A 60 12.68 -14.23 7.88
C LYS A 60 11.74 -14.10 6.69
N ILE A 61 11.98 -14.89 5.66
CA ILE A 61 11.15 -14.86 4.44
C ILE A 61 9.71 -15.26 4.81
N PRO A 62 8.72 -14.37 4.55
CA PRO A 62 7.35 -14.67 4.85
C PRO A 62 6.81 -15.79 3.95
N SER A 63 5.89 -16.59 4.45
CA SER A 63 5.12 -17.54 3.65
C SER A 63 4.27 -16.82 2.58
N GLN A 64 3.86 -17.54 1.55
CA GLN A 64 2.98 -16.97 0.52
C GLN A 64 1.64 -16.46 1.10
N LYS A 65 1.14 -17.08 2.18
CA LYS A 65 -0.05 -16.63 2.89
C LYS A 65 0.18 -15.29 3.58
N GLU A 66 1.27 -15.15 4.33
CA GLU A 66 1.64 -13.88 4.97
C GLU A 66 1.90 -12.76 3.96
N LEU A 67 2.51 -13.08 2.82
CA LEU A 67 2.69 -12.13 1.72
C LEU A 67 1.35 -11.71 1.11
N ALA A 68 0.42 -12.64 0.95
CA ALA A 68 -0.92 -12.38 0.44
C ALA A 68 -1.71 -11.44 1.36
N GLU A 69 -1.66 -11.66 2.65
CA GLU A 69 -2.27 -10.79 3.67
C GLU A 69 -1.64 -9.39 3.65
N LYS A 70 -0.31 -9.27 3.67
CA LYS A 70 0.39 -7.97 3.63
C LYS A 70 0.13 -7.17 2.36
N LEU A 71 -0.06 -7.84 1.23
CA LEU A 71 -0.31 -7.22 -0.08
C LEU A 71 -1.79 -7.03 -0.37
N ASN A 72 -2.67 -7.61 0.44
CA ASN A 72 -4.11 -7.68 0.22
C ASN A 72 -4.47 -8.25 -1.17
N ILE A 73 -3.86 -9.39 -1.53
CA ILE A 73 -4.08 -10.14 -2.77
C ILE A 73 -4.18 -11.64 -2.48
N SER A 74 -4.59 -12.44 -3.48
CA SER A 74 -4.65 -13.89 -3.30
C SER A 74 -3.26 -14.55 -3.25
N PRO A 75 -3.08 -15.69 -2.56
CA PRO A 75 -1.83 -16.47 -2.58
C PRO A 75 -1.40 -16.86 -4.01
N ALA A 76 -2.35 -17.14 -4.89
CA ALA A 76 -2.08 -17.42 -6.30
C ALA A 76 -1.44 -16.22 -7.02
N ALA A 77 -1.91 -14.99 -6.74
CA ALA A 77 -1.34 -13.77 -7.28
C ALA A 77 0.08 -13.53 -6.74
N VAL A 78 0.34 -13.84 -5.46
CA VAL A 78 1.69 -13.81 -4.89
C VAL A 78 2.62 -14.77 -5.64
N ALA A 79 2.20 -16.02 -5.86
CA ALA A 79 3.00 -17.01 -6.58
C ALA A 79 3.37 -16.55 -8.01
N VAL A 80 2.41 -15.97 -8.73
CA VAL A 80 2.64 -15.37 -10.05
C VAL A 80 3.65 -14.23 -9.98
N THR A 81 3.52 -13.36 -8.99
CA THR A 81 4.41 -12.20 -8.81
C THR A 81 5.83 -12.64 -8.47
N LEU A 82 6.00 -13.61 -7.57
CA LEU A 82 7.31 -14.22 -7.26
C LEU A 82 7.98 -14.81 -8.50
N LYS A 83 7.23 -15.57 -9.29
CA LYS A 83 7.74 -16.15 -10.54
C LYS A 83 8.19 -15.09 -11.55
N LYS A 84 7.49 -13.95 -11.62
CA LYS A 84 7.89 -12.82 -12.44
C LYS A 84 9.18 -12.17 -11.94
N LEU A 85 9.29 -11.94 -10.61
CA LEU A 85 10.50 -11.37 -9.99
C LEU A 85 11.73 -12.27 -10.23
N GLU A 86 11.56 -13.59 -10.11
CA GLU A 86 12.60 -14.58 -10.41
C GLU A 86 13.02 -14.52 -11.88
N LYS A 87 12.05 -14.52 -12.81
CA LYS A 87 12.32 -14.39 -14.25
C LYS A 87 13.06 -13.11 -14.63
N LEU A 88 12.78 -12.01 -13.92
CA LEU A 88 13.44 -10.72 -14.10
C LEU A 88 14.81 -10.65 -13.40
N GLY A 89 15.18 -11.66 -12.63
CA GLY A 89 16.44 -11.76 -11.92
C GLY A 89 16.53 -10.89 -10.66
N TYR A 90 15.42 -10.47 -10.08
CA TYR A 90 15.40 -9.67 -8.84
C TYR A 90 15.39 -10.53 -7.58
N ILE A 91 14.96 -11.78 -7.69
CA ILE A 91 15.05 -12.77 -6.63
C ILE A 91 15.62 -14.07 -7.21
N GLU A 92 16.18 -14.90 -6.33
CA GLU A 92 16.74 -16.21 -6.61
C GLU A 92 16.12 -17.23 -5.67
N ARG A 93 15.96 -18.49 -6.13
CA ARG A 93 15.61 -19.63 -5.28
C ARG A 93 16.86 -20.41 -4.96
N CYS A 94 17.16 -20.51 -3.67
CA CYS A 94 18.28 -21.30 -3.19
C CYS A 94 17.72 -22.53 -2.45
N ALA A 95 18.41 -23.67 -2.55
CA ALA A 95 18.12 -24.79 -1.67
C ALA A 95 18.37 -24.36 -0.22
N ALA A 96 17.41 -24.62 0.69
CA ALA A 96 17.59 -24.29 2.10
C ALA A 96 18.72 -25.16 2.67
N GLU A 97 19.61 -24.57 3.45
CA GLU A 97 20.76 -25.28 4.05
C GLU A 97 20.33 -26.41 5.02
N SER A 98 19.10 -26.34 5.54
CA SER A 98 18.60 -27.30 6.55
C SER A 98 17.68 -28.40 6.00
N ASP A 99 17.09 -28.25 4.82
CA ASP A 99 16.22 -29.25 4.20
C ASP A 99 16.08 -28.95 2.68
N ASN A 100 16.59 -29.87 1.85
CA ASN A 100 16.54 -29.77 0.38
C ASN A 100 15.11 -29.71 -0.24
N ARG A 101 14.07 -29.74 0.61
CA ARG A 101 12.66 -29.69 0.17
C ARG A 101 12.08 -28.28 0.08
N TYR A 102 12.74 -27.25 0.64
CA TYR A 102 12.26 -25.88 0.65
C TYR A 102 13.22 -24.96 -0.09
N ASN A 103 12.78 -24.45 -1.25
CA ASN A 103 13.49 -23.39 -1.94
C ASN A 103 13.35 -22.08 -1.17
N GLU A 104 14.44 -21.63 -0.58
CA GLU A 104 14.50 -20.31 0.06
C GLU A 104 14.55 -19.20 -1.01
N ILE A 105 13.75 -18.15 -0.84
CA ILE A 105 13.77 -17.00 -1.73
C ILE A 105 14.81 -16.02 -1.20
N ARG A 106 15.76 -15.60 -2.03
CA ARG A 106 16.76 -14.57 -1.70
C ARG A 106 16.65 -13.41 -2.69
N ILE A 107 16.87 -12.18 -2.22
CA ILE A 107 16.95 -11.03 -3.10
C ILE A 107 18.33 -11.04 -3.75
N SER A 108 18.35 -10.99 -5.08
CA SER A 108 19.57 -10.96 -5.87
C SER A 108 20.32 -9.62 -5.71
N PRO A 109 21.60 -9.53 -6.12
CA PRO A 109 22.32 -8.26 -6.20
C PRO A 109 21.56 -7.20 -7.02
N LYS A 110 20.99 -7.57 -8.16
CA LYS A 110 20.15 -6.71 -9.00
C LYS A 110 18.88 -6.22 -8.26
N GLY A 111 18.26 -7.09 -7.45
CA GLY A 111 17.12 -6.72 -6.63
C GLY A 111 17.47 -5.74 -5.53
N LYS A 112 18.65 -5.88 -4.92
CA LYS A 112 19.17 -4.95 -3.90
C LYS A 112 19.46 -3.57 -4.47
N GLU A 113 20.11 -3.51 -5.63
CA GLU A 113 20.42 -2.28 -6.35
C GLU A 113 19.14 -1.50 -6.67
N LEU A 114 18.14 -2.18 -7.26
CA LEU A 114 16.84 -1.56 -7.55
C LEU A 114 16.17 -1.01 -6.29
N LEU A 115 16.20 -1.74 -5.17
CA LEU A 115 15.61 -1.30 -3.91
C LEU A 115 16.33 -0.07 -3.35
N GLU A 116 17.65 0.02 -3.51
CA GLU A 116 18.42 1.19 -3.08
C GLU A 116 18.06 2.42 -3.92
N ASP A 117 18.01 2.28 -5.24
CA ASP A 117 17.63 3.37 -6.15
C ASP A 117 16.21 3.87 -5.86
N THR A 118 15.26 2.95 -5.68
CA THR A 118 13.87 3.31 -5.39
C THR A 118 13.72 3.89 -3.99
N ARG A 119 14.50 3.47 -3.02
CA ARG A 119 14.51 4.07 -1.67
C ARG A 119 14.88 5.54 -1.73
N ASN A 120 15.99 5.86 -2.38
CA ASN A 120 16.47 7.23 -2.53
C ASN A 120 15.45 8.12 -3.25
N MET A 121 14.78 7.56 -4.24
CA MET A 121 13.69 8.23 -4.96
C MET A 121 12.49 8.50 -4.03
N PHE A 122 12.02 7.50 -3.27
CA PHE A 122 10.88 7.66 -2.37
C PHE A 122 11.16 8.66 -1.24
N GLU A 123 12.38 8.66 -0.69
CA GLU A 123 12.77 9.67 0.32
C GLU A 123 12.66 11.11 -0.22
N LYS A 124 13.01 11.33 -1.49
CA LYS A 124 12.82 12.63 -2.15
C LYS A 124 11.35 12.97 -2.36
N LEU A 125 10.54 11.99 -2.75
CA LEU A 125 9.09 12.17 -2.94
C LEU A 125 8.38 12.46 -1.62
N ASP A 126 8.72 11.74 -0.56
CA ASP A 126 8.14 11.96 0.77
C ASP A 126 8.44 13.38 1.27
N LYS A 127 9.69 13.87 1.08
CA LYS A 127 10.04 15.25 1.39
C LYS A 127 9.23 16.26 0.57
N ALA A 128 9.04 16.00 -0.72
CA ALA A 128 8.27 16.90 -1.59
C ALA A 128 6.76 16.90 -1.24
N VAL A 129 6.20 15.76 -0.83
CA VAL A 129 4.79 15.66 -0.40
C VAL A 129 4.52 16.50 0.84
N PHE A 130 5.50 16.62 1.72
CA PHE A 130 5.38 17.37 2.97
C PHE A 130 6.17 18.70 2.96
N GLU A 131 6.47 19.22 1.78
CA GLU A 131 7.09 20.53 1.64
C GLU A 131 6.22 21.63 2.27
N GLY A 132 6.83 22.48 3.08
CA GLY A 132 6.15 23.57 3.80
C GLY A 132 5.54 23.18 5.15
N PHE A 133 5.59 21.91 5.55
CA PHE A 133 5.17 21.47 6.88
C PHE A 133 6.32 21.58 7.88
N SER A 134 6.03 22.10 9.08
CA SER A 134 6.96 22.04 10.21
C SER A 134 6.99 20.63 10.81
N SER A 135 8.01 20.28 11.59
CA SER A 135 8.05 19.01 12.34
C SER A 135 6.85 18.84 13.26
N GLU A 136 6.39 19.93 13.88
CA GLU A 136 5.23 19.91 14.77
C GLU A 136 3.93 19.63 14.01
N ASP A 137 3.78 20.16 12.79
CA ASP A 137 2.63 19.85 11.93
C ASP A 137 2.64 18.38 11.50
N LEU A 138 3.82 17.83 11.19
CA LEU A 138 3.96 16.42 10.84
C LEU A 138 3.61 15.51 12.02
N ASP A 139 4.03 15.82 13.23
CA ASP A 139 3.69 15.06 14.43
C ASP A 139 2.19 15.09 14.72
N ARG A 140 1.55 16.26 14.59
CA ARG A 140 0.09 16.41 14.72
C ARG A 140 -0.65 15.62 13.64
N PHE A 141 -0.20 15.73 12.40
CA PHE A 141 -0.80 15.00 11.28
C PHE A 141 -0.71 13.49 11.49
N LEU A 142 0.45 12.97 11.91
CA LEU A 142 0.65 11.56 12.23
C LEU A 142 -0.29 11.10 13.35
N GLY A 143 -0.46 11.92 14.40
CA GLY A 143 -1.41 11.66 15.48
C GLY A 143 -2.86 11.52 15.00
N TYR A 144 -3.30 12.41 14.08
CA TYR A 144 -4.63 12.30 13.48
C TYR A 144 -4.79 11.07 12.61
N MET A 145 -3.80 10.74 11.80
CA MET A 145 -3.82 9.55 10.94
C MET A 145 -3.91 8.27 11.77
N ASN A 146 -3.14 8.15 12.86
CA ASN A 146 -3.19 7.02 13.77
C ASN A 146 -4.57 6.88 14.42
N LYS A 147 -5.18 7.98 14.85
CA LYS A 147 -6.54 7.98 15.42
C LYS A 147 -7.59 7.53 14.40
N ILE A 148 -7.51 8.01 13.17
CA ILE A 148 -8.39 7.59 12.07
C ILE A 148 -8.25 6.09 11.83
N GLN A 149 -7.02 5.58 11.76
CA GLN A 149 -6.76 4.15 11.56
C GLN A 149 -7.35 3.30 12.68
N GLN A 150 -7.18 3.69 13.94
CA GLN A 150 -7.77 3.00 15.08
C GLN A 150 -9.30 2.96 15.00
N ASN A 151 -9.94 4.09 14.66
CA ASN A 151 -11.39 4.14 14.53
C ASN A 151 -11.92 3.23 13.40
N ILE A 152 -11.20 3.15 12.28
CA ILE A 152 -11.57 2.25 11.17
C ILE A 152 -11.50 0.79 11.64
N LEU A 153 -10.45 0.38 12.35
CA LEU A 153 -10.32 -0.99 12.87
C LEU A 153 -11.44 -1.35 13.86
N LEU A 154 -11.87 -0.40 14.70
CA LEU A 154 -13.00 -0.61 15.62
C LEU A 154 -14.34 -0.76 14.88
N CYS A 155 -14.55 -0.03 13.79
CA CYS A 155 -15.74 -0.19 12.94
C CYS A 155 -15.81 -1.58 12.28
N ASP A 156 -14.67 -2.11 11.83
CA ASP A 156 -14.61 -3.43 11.19
C ASP A 156 -14.94 -4.55 12.19
N THR A 157 -14.41 -4.50 13.41
CA THR A 157 -14.72 -5.50 14.45
C THR A 157 -16.19 -5.52 14.85
N SER A 158 -16.82 -4.34 14.96
CA SER A 158 -18.25 -4.21 15.27
C SER A 158 -19.14 -4.79 14.16
N ALA A 159 -18.72 -4.68 12.89
CA ALA A 159 -19.46 -5.22 11.76
C ALA A 159 -19.37 -6.77 11.66
N GLU A 160 -18.27 -7.37 12.15
CA GLU A 160 -18.12 -8.83 12.19
C GLU A 160 -18.93 -9.46 13.33
N GLU A 161 -19.05 -8.80 14.47
CA GLU A 161 -19.87 -9.25 15.60
C GLU A 161 -21.37 -9.27 15.26
N GLN A 162 -21.86 -8.25 14.53
CA GLN A 162 -23.26 -8.19 14.08
C GLN A 162 -23.65 -9.24 13.04
N LYS A 163 -22.70 -9.86 12.35
CA LYS A 163 -22.94 -10.96 11.38
C LYS A 163 -22.98 -12.34 12.02
N LYS A 164 -22.54 -12.47 13.27
CA LYS A 164 -22.46 -13.74 14.00
C LYS A 164 -23.61 -13.95 15.01
N GLY A 165 -24.45 -12.95 15.23
CA GLY A 165 -25.66 -13.01 16.07
C GLY A 165 -26.93 -13.10 15.20
#